data_f814dfb178bfbc62e242abb07731775d
#
_entry.id   f814dfb178bfbc62e242abb07731775d
#
_cell.length_a   1.000
_cell.length_b   1.000
_cell.length_c   1.000
_cell.angle_alpha   90.00
_cell.angle_beta   90.00
_cell.angle_gamma   90.00
#
_symmetry.space_group_name_H-M   'P 1'
#
loop_
_entity.id
_entity.type
_entity.pdbx_description
1 polymer ?
#
loop_
_entity_poly.entity_id
_entity_poly.type
_entity_poly.pdbx_seq_one_letter_code
_entity_poly.pdbx_strand_id
1 'polypeptide(L)'
;MTQKIVPVIMAGGKGTRLWPLSRATAPKQFIQFVGNKTLFQETLERVSDAELYEAPIVVTNEEFRFLVAEQARELAIPLAAVLLEPVARNTAAAVAAAATLAADLFGKGTIIQMLASDHEILADKSYFDCIRIAREAAGDGRLVTFGINPTEPATGYGYIEIGDALDNGAHKVSRFVEKPILDEAQRMLADGGFYWNSGIFMFPVTELLAELQEYAPEVLKAASKAVSKASRDLDFTRLDADHFAKSPDISIDYAVMEKTSKAAVVPSPFRWSDMGSWDAVWKSGKRDDNGNVAAANTTVVNTRNSLVMTHGVHLAVQGMEDVAVIASEDAVYVGPLKDSQNVGQLVKMLASSSATAKFAETHPTSYRPWGGYTSIFNGDRFQVKRIFVTPGKKLSLQKHHHRSEHWVVVKGTAEVTIGDNVQMLRENESVYIPLGEVHRLANPGKIVLELIEVQTGSYLGEDDIIRIVDEFGRT
;
A
#
# COMPACT_ATOMS: atom_id res chain seq x y z
N MET A 1 4.33 23.29 24.84
CA MET A 1 3.66 22.16 24.19
C MET A 1 4.74 21.37 23.46
N THR A 2 4.79 20.06 23.66
CA THR A 2 5.72 19.19 22.91
C THR A 2 5.34 19.22 21.42
N GLN A 3 6.32 19.37 20.54
CA GLN A 3 6.11 19.40 19.09
C GLN A 3 5.51 18.07 18.61
N LYS A 4 4.44 18.15 17.82
CA LYS A 4 3.83 16.97 17.21
C LYS A 4 4.69 16.42 16.08
N ILE A 5 4.55 15.14 15.82
CA ILE A 5 5.22 14.41 14.76
C ILE A 5 4.33 14.45 13.51
N VAL A 6 4.88 14.70 12.33
CA VAL A 6 4.17 14.54 11.06
C VAL A 6 4.42 13.13 10.50
N PRO A 7 3.41 12.26 10.47
CA PRO A 7 3.55 10.96 9.84
C PRO A 7 3.68 11.11 8.32
N VAL A 8 4.64 10.39 7.72
CA VAL A 8 4.78 10.24 6.29
C VAL A 8 4.67 8.77 5.94
N ILE A 9 3.57 8.39 5.31
CA ILE A 9 3.26 6.99 5.01
C ILE A 9 3.61 6.71 3.54
N MET A 10 4.54 5.76 3.34
CA MET A 10 5.01 5.34 2.03
C MET A 10 4.11 4.23 1.49
N ALA A 11 3.31 4.52 0.48
CA ALA A 11 2.30 3.61 -0.08
C ALA A 11 2.49 3.33 -1.59
N GLY A 12 3.73 3.40 -2.09
CA GLY A 12 4.05 3.30 -3.53
C GLY A 12 4.47 1.91 -4.03
N GLY A 13 4.74 0.95 -3.13
CA GLY A 13 5.24 -0.39 -3.50
C GLY A 13 4.19 -1.26 -4.19
N LYS A 14 4.59 -2.07 -5.20
CA LYS A 14 3.68 -3.00 -5.92
C LYS A 14 3.38 -4.31 -5.17
N GLY A 15 4.17 -4.69 -4.16
CA GLY A 15 3.89 -5.74 -3.18
C GLY A 15 3.38 -7.09 -3.72
N THR A 16 3.88 -7.60 -4.87
CA THR A 16 3.33 -8.77 -5.57
C THR A 16 3.71 -10.14 -4.98
N ARG A 17 4.53 -10.18 -3.91
CA ARG A 17 5.01 -11.45 -3.31
C ARG A 17 3.92 -12.25 -2.59
N LEU A 18 2.79 -11.63 -2.27
CA LEU A 18 1.62 -12.28 -1.67
C LEU A 18 0.54 -12.63 -2.72
N TRP A 19 0.99 -12.98 -3.93
CA TRP A 19 0.13 -13.56 -4.95
C TRP A 19 -0.52 -14.88 -4.44
N PRO A 20 -1.79 -15.16 -4.71
CA PRO A 20 -2.70 -14.51 -5.65
C PRO A 20 -3.50 -13.35 -5.08
N LEU A 21 -3.41 -13.04 -3.77
CA LEU A 21 -4.15 -11.93 -3.19
C LEU A 21 -3.60 -10.58 -3.62
N SER A 22 -2.26 -10.39 -3.56
CA SER A 22 -1.63 -9.17 -4.07
C SER A 22 -1.33 -9.26 -5.56
N ARG A 23 -1.54 -8.16 -6.27
CA ARG A 23 -1.25 -8.00 -7.71
C ARG A 23 -0.70 -6.60 -8.00
N ALA A 24 -0.22 -6.37 -9.21
CA ALA A 24 0.30 -5.07 -9.61
C ALA A 24 -0.73 -3.94 -9.39
N THR A 25 -2.02 -4.19 -9.70
CA THR A 25 -3.12 -3.23 -9.53
C THR A 25 -3.75 -3.23 -8.13
N ALA A 26 -3.41 -4.18 -7.26
CA ALA A 26 -3.87 -4.27 -5.89
C ALA A 26 -2.72 -4.75 -4.99
N PRO A 27 -1.77 -3.86 -4.63
CA PRO A 27 -0.64 -4.23 -3.81
C PRO A 27 -1.02 -4.56 -2.37
N LYS A 28 -0.14 -5.31 -1.70
CA LYS A 28 -0.39 -5.90 -0.38
C LYS A 28 -0.89 -4.91 0.69
N GLN A 29 -0.41 -3.67 0.66
CA GLN A 29 -0.79 -2.66 1.65
C GLN A 29 -2.29 -2.32 1.64
N PHE A 30 -2.97 -2.54 0.52
CA PHE A 30 -4.39 -2.25 0.37
C PHE A 30 -5.29 -3.49 0.48
N ILE A 31 -4.73 -4.64 0.90
CA ILE A 31 -5.43 -5.92 1.04
C ILE A 31 -5.55 -6.28 2.52
N GLN A 32 -6.66 -6.94 2.87
CA GLN A 32 -6.89 -7.50 4.19
C GLN A 32 -6.28 -8.90 4.26
N PHE A 33 -5.30 -9.12 5.11
CA PHE A 33 -4.71 -10.46 5.33
C PHE A 33 -5.23 -11.10 6.61
N VAL A 34 -5.24 -10.33 7.69
CA VAL A 34 -5.70 -10.78 9.00
C VAL A 34 -6.63 -9.72 9.57
N GLY A 35 -7.83 -10.12 9.97
CA GLY A 35 -8.83 -9.15 10.45
C GLY A 35 -9.65 -8.50 9.34
N ASN A 36 -10.15 -7.28 9.60
CA ASN A 36 -11.07 -6.55 8.72
C ASN A 36 -10.50 -5.21 8.19
N LYS A 37 -9.19 -4.99 8.38
CA LYS A 37 -8.49 -3.80 7.92
C LYS A 37 -7.33 -4.17 7.02
N THR A 38 -6.96 -3.23 6.14
CA THR A 38 -5.75 -3.35 5.33
C THR A 38 -4.54 -2.87 6.13
N LEU A 39 -3.32 -3.27 5.73
CA LEU A 39 -2.08 -2.82 6.38
C LEU A 39 -1.95 -1.29 6.34
N PHE A 40 -2.40 -0.66 5.25
CA PHE A 40 -2.44 0.80 5.13
C PHE A 40 -3.42 1.42 6.15
N GLN A 41 -4.61 0.86 6.32
CA GLN A 41 -5.59 1.31 7.31
C GLN A 41 -5.06 1.16 8.75
N GLU A 42 -4.40 0.03 9.06
CA GLU A 42 -3.74 -0.16 10.36
C GLU A 42 -2.62 0.86 10.59
N THR A 43 -1.87 1.21 9.53
CA THR A 43 -0.83 2.24 9.61
C THR A 43 -1.42 3.63 9.84
N LEU A 44 -2.54 3.99 9.21
CA LEU A 44 -3.25 5.23 9.46
C LEU A 44 -3.76 5.34 10.91
N GLU A 45 -4.38 4.28 11.42
CA GLU A 45 -4.86 4.27 12.80
C GLU A 45 -3.73 4.38 13.83
N ARG A 46 -2.58 3.76 13.57
CA ARG A 46 -1.40 3.82 14.42
C ARG A 46 -0.89 5.24 14.64
N VAL A 47 -1.12 6.12 13.69
CA VAL A 47 -0.71 7.53 13.73
C VAL A 47 -1.89 8.50 13.88
N SER A 48 -3.02 8.06 14.37
CA SER A 48 -4.24 8.87 14.51
C SER A 48 -4.38 9.63 15.84
N ASP A 49 -3.47 9.40 16.81
CA ASP A 49 -3.49 10.12 18.07
C ASP A 49 -3.12 11.60 17.87
N ALA A 50 -4.14 12.45 17.93
CA ALA A 50 -4.00 13.89 17.69
C ALA A 50 -3.20 14.64 18.79
N GLU A 51 -2.86 14.02 19.91
CA GLU A 51 -1.95 14.62 20.89
C GLU A 51 -0.47 14.42 20.50
N LEU A 52 -0.18 13.35 19.80
CA LEU A 52 1.18 12.97 19.38
C LEU A 52 1.47 13.36 17.94
N TYR A 53 0.48 13.25 17.05
CA TYR A 53 0.65 13.38 15.61
C TYR A 53 -0.13 14.54 15.00
N GLU A 54 0.41 15.10 13.93
CA GLU A 54 -0.32 15.90 12.95
C GLU A 54 -1.02 14.99 11.93
N ALA A 55 -1.87 15.56 11.08
CA ALA A 55 -2.47 14.82 9.98
C ALA A 55 -1.39 14.25 9.04
N PRO A 56 -1.48 12.96 8.62
CA PRO A 56 -0.42 12.32 7.85
C PRO A 56 -0.31 12.85 6.41
N ILE A 57 0.92 12.82 5.89
CA ILE A 57 1.23 12.92 4.46
C ILE A 57 1.34 11.49 3.93
N VAL A 58 0.65 11.16 2.84
CA VAL A 58 0.79 9.86 2.18
C VAL A 58 1.52 10.05 0.86
N VAL A 59 2.60 9.28 0.65
CA VAL A 59 3.34 9.24 -0.62
C VAL A 59 2.93 7.99 -1.37
N THR A 60 2.39 8.15 -2.56
CA THR A 60 1.95 7.03 -3.41
C THR A 60 2.14 7.39 -4.89
N ASN A 61 1.84 6.45 -5.78
CA ASN A 61 1.83 6.72 -7.22
C ASN A 61 0.43 7.13 -7.70
N GLU A 62 0.35 7.60 -8.93
CA GLU A 62 -0.90 8.01 -9.58
C GLU A 62 -1.98 6.91 -9.58
N GLU A 63 -1.57 5.66 -9.74
CA GLU A 63 -2.46 4.52 -9.88
C GLU A 63 -3.23 4.23 -8.57
N PHE A 64 -2.59 4.41 -7.41
CA PHE A 64 -3.18 4.05 -6.11
C PHE A 64 -3.82 5.22 -5.36
N ARG A 65 -3.80 6.44 -5.93
CA ARG A 65 -4.30 7.65 -5.24
C ARG A 65 -5.73 7.51 -4.72
N PHE A 66 -6.61 6.85 -5.47
CA PHE A 66 -8.00 6.68 -5.07
C PHE A 66 -8.19 5.61 -3.99
N LEU A 67 -7.37 4.56 -4.00
CA LEU A 67 -7.31 3.58 -2.92
C LEU A 67 -6.91 4.24 -1.60
N VAL A 68 -5.87 5.07 -1.63
CA VAL A 68 -5.41 5.85 -0.47
C VAL A 68 -6.53 6.76 0.06
N ALA A 69 -7.15 7.55 -0.82
CA ALA A 69 -8.21 8.48 -0.41
C ALA A 69 -9.43 7.75 0.14
N GLU A 70 -9.85 6.64 -0.48
CA GLU A 70 -11.01 5.87 -0.05
C GLU A 70 -10.78 5.20 1.30
N GLN A 71 -9.63 4.52 1.50
CA GLN A 71 -9.33 3.85 2.75
C GLN A 71 -9.12 4.81 3.93
N ALA A 72 -8.57 6.00 3.69
CA ALA A 72 -8.51 7.05 4.71
C ALA A 72 -9.91 7.60 5.05
N ARG A 73 -10.77 7.78 4.05
CA ARG A 73 -12.17 8.21 4.22
C ARG A 73 -13.00 7.21 5.00
N GLU A 74 -12.82 5.90 4.77
CA GLU A 74 -13.49 4.82 5.52
C GLU A 74 -13.21 4.90 7.02
N LEU A 75 -12.00 5.33 7.40
CA LEU A 75 -11.59 5.52 8.79
C LEU A 75 -11.90 6.94 9.33
N ALA A 76 -12.44 7.84 8.50
CA ALA A 76 -12.62 9.24 8.82
C ALA A 76 -11.33 9.95 9.30
N ILE A 77 -10.15 9.52 8.80
CA ILE A 77 -8.86 10.12 9.12
C ILE A 77 -8.51 11.17 8.06
N PRO A 78 -8.40 12.46 8.41
CA PRO A 78 -8.01 13.50 7.48
C PRO A 78 -6.52 13.35 7.12
N LEU A 79 -6.19 13.53 5.83
CA LEU A 79 -4.82 13.56 5.33
C LEU A 79 -4.37 15.02 5.14
N ALA A 80 -3.13 15.34 5.53
CA ALA A 80 -2.54 16.66 5.25
C ALA A 80 -2.24 16.84 3.76
N ALA A 81 -1.81 15.77 3.10
CA ALA A 81 -1.58 15.72 1.66
C ALA A 81 -1.49 14.28 1.17
N VAL A 82 -1.85 14.05 -0.09
CA VAL A 82 -1.49 12.84 -0.84
C VAL A 82 -0.53 13.26 -1.94
N LEU A 83 0.75 12.89 -1.79
CA LEU A 83 1.84 13.23 -2.69
C LEU A 83 2.00 12.13 -3.73
N LEU A 84 1.84 12.49 -5.02
CA LEU A 84 1.85 11.53 -6.11
C LEU A 84 3.21 11.53 -6.82
N GLU A 85 3.89 10.37 -6.78
CA GLU A 85 5.11 10.11 -7.52
C GLU A 85 4.77 9.77 -8.98
N PRO A 86 5.32 10.50 -9.97
CA PRO A 86 5.06 10.23 -11.38
C PRO A 86 5.80 8.99 -11.90
N VAL A 87 6.93 8.64 -11.28
CA VAL A 87 7.77 7.49 -11.61
C VAL A 87 8.42 6.94 -10.33
N ALA A 88 8.71 5.65 -10.27
CA ALA A 88 9.44 5.07 -9.15
C ALA A 88 10.92 5.54 -9.15
N ARG A 89 11.43 6.01 -8.00
CA ARG A 89 12.80 6.47 -7.78
C ARG A 89 13.36 6.03 -6.43
N ASN A 90 12.88 4.89 -5.94
CA ASN A 90 13.24 4.36 -4.63
C ASN A 90 12.92 5.34 -3.47
N THR A 91 13.35 5.04 -2.24
CA THR A 91 12.88 5.76 -1.05
C THR A 91 13.52 7.13 -0.83
N ALA A 92 14.76 7.39 -1.30
CA ALA A 92 15.41 8.68 -1.05
C ALA A 92 14.68 9.86 -1.70
N ALA A 93 14.22 9.70 -2.96
CA ALA A 93 13.48 10.74 -3.67
C ALA A 93 12.14 11.05 -3.00
N ALA A 94 11.41 10.00 -2.61
CA ALA A 94 10.14 10.10 -1.92
C ALA A 94 10.27 10.78 -0.55
N VAL A 95 11.28 10.37 0.25
CA VAL A 95 11.60 10.97 1.55
C VAL A 95 11.97 12.45 1.40
N ALA A 96 12.82 12.80 0.42
CA ALA A 96 13.22 14.18 0.16
C ALA A 96 12.02 15.06 -0.25
N ALA A 97 11.14 14.55 -1.11
CA ALA A 97 9.92 15.25 -1.52
C ALA A 97 8.95 15.45 -0.36
N ALA A 98 8.71 14.39 0.45
CA ALA A 98 7.84 14.47 1.61
C ALA A 98 8.40 15.42 2.69
N ALA A 99 9.72 15.39 2.95
CA ALA A 99 10.37 16.31 3.88
C ALA A 99 10.27 17.77 3.42
N THR A 100 10.45 18.02 2.12
CA THR A 100 10.30 19.36 1.52
C THR A 100 8.85 19.84 1.70
N LEU A 101 7.85 19.00 1.38
CA LEU A 101 6.44 19.35 1.55
C LEU A 101 6.06 19.53 3.03
N ALA A 102 6.58 18.70 3.93
CA ALA A 102 6.36 18.84 5.38
C ALA A 102 6.92 20.16 5.91
N ALA A 103 8.11 20.59 5.43
CA ALA A 103 8.67 21.90 5.76
C ALA A 103 7.78 23.07 5.31
N ASP A 104 7.15 22.94 4.14
CA ASP A 104 6.24 23.96 3.60
C ASP A 104 4.89 24.01 4.37
N LEU A 105 4.35 22.86 4.79
CA LEU A 105 3.06 22.77 5.49
C LEU A 105 3.15 23.05 6.99
N PHE A 106 4.21 22.57 7.65
CA PHE A 106 4.32 22.54 9.12
C PHE A 106 5.52 23.32 9.65
N GLY A 107 6.38 23.84 8.76
CA GLY A 107 7.58 24.59 9.12
C GLY A 107 8.85 23.72 9.18
N LYS A 108 10.01 24.36 9.01
CA LYS A 108 11.31 23.69 8.91
C LYS A 108 11.76 22.94 10.16
N GLY A 109 11.29 23.35 11.33
CA GLY A 109 11.60 22.66 12.60
C GLY A 109 10.86 21.34 12.79
N THR A 110 9.97 20.95 11.89
CA THR A 110 9.13 19.75 12.01
C THR A 110 9.95 18.47 12.09
N ILE A 111 9.44 17.51 12.89
CA ILE A 111 9.92 16.13 12.94
C ILE A 111 8.95 15.27 12.12
N ILE A 112 9.46 14.54 11.14
CA ILE A 112 8.68 13.58 10.36
C ILE A 112 8.97 12.16 10.82
N GLN A 113 7.94 11.30 10.82
CA GLN A 113 8.08 9.86 11.00
C GLN A 113 7.75 9.17 9.67
N MET A 114 8.76 8.53 9.07
CA MET A 114 8.60 7.74 7.86
C MET A 114 8.11 6.35 8.21
N LEU A 115 7.04 5.89 7.58
CA LEU A 115 6.40 4.60 7.82
C LEU A 115 6.13 3.89 6.50
N ALA A 116 6.49 2.61 6.41
CA ALA A 116 5.98 1.76 5.36
C ALA A 116 4.50 1.43 5.62
N SER A 117 3.67 1.51 4.61
CA SER A 117 2.24 1.20 4.70
C SER A 117 1.92 -0.30 4.69
N ASP A 118 2.94 -1.13 4.45
CA ASP A 118 2.82 -2.56 4.17
C ASP A 118 3.45 -3.45 5.25
N HIS A 119 3.80 -2.86 6.41
CA HIS A 119 4.31 -3.55 7.58
C HIS A 119 3.21 -3.78 8.62
N GLU A 120 3.18 -4.99 9.19
CA GLU A 120 2.39 -5.30 10.37
C GLU A 120 3.16 -4.89 11.63
N ILE A 121 2.56 -4.06 12.46
CA ILE A 121 3.14 -3.60 13.72
C ILE A 121 2.06 -3.59 14.80
N LEU A 122 2.34 -4.26 15.92
CA LEU A 122 1.49 -4.14 17.09
C LEU A 122 1.79 -2.83 17.83
N ALA A 123 0.87 -1.86 17.71
CA ALA A 123 1.00 -0.56 18.37
C ALA A 123 0.56 -0.62 19.83
N ASP A 124 1.31 -1.34 20.65
CA ASP A 124 1.14 -1.43 22.09
C ASP A 124 1.95 -0.34 22.83
N LYS A 125 1.98 -0.43 24.17
CA LYS A 125 2.75 0.51 24.99
C LYS A 125 4.22 0.56 24.60
N SER A 126 4.83 -0.57 24.25
CA SER A 126 6.25 -0.63 23.87
C SER A 126 6.55 0.13 22.59
N TYR A 127 5.65 0.09 21.62
CA TYR A 127 5.74 0.89 20.40
C TYR A 127 5.75 2.40 20.72
N PHE A 128 4.78 2.88 21.49
CA PHE A 128 4.68 4.31 21.81
C PHE A 128 5.82 4.79 22.73
N ASP A 129 6.36 3.94 23.60
CA ASP A 129 7.56 4.26 24.37
C ASP A 129 8.78 4.46 23.44
N CYS A 130 8.97 3.60 22.43
CA CYS A 130 10.01 3.77 21.41
C CYS A 130 9.81 5.07 20.59
N ILE A 131 8.56 5.42 20.24
CA ILE A 131 8.25 6.66 19.53
C ILE A 131 8.67 7.89 20.37
N ARG A 132 8.46 7.88 21.70
CA ARG A 132 8.88 9.00 22.56
C ARG A 132 10.39 9.14 22.61
N ILE A 133 11.12 8.03 22.78
CA ILE A 133 12.59 7.99 22.74
C ILE A 133 13.10 8.54 21.41
N ALA A 134 12.53 8.05 20.29
CA ALA A 134 12.93 8.49 18.95
C ALA A 134 12.67 9.98 18.71
N ARG A 135 11.53 10.52 19.22
CA ARG A 135 11.22 11.95 19.12
C ARG A 135 12.21 12.80 19.90
N GLU A 136 12.62 12.40 21.09
CA GLU A 136 13.64 13.08 21.88
C GLU A 136 14.98 13.07 21.15
N ALA A 137 15.45 11.92 20.67
CA ALA A 137 16.68 11.81 19.90
C ALA A 137 16.65 12.64 18.59
N ALA A 138 15.50 12.66 17.89
CA ALA A 138 15.32 13.52 16.72
C ALA A 138 15.34 15.01 17.09
N GLY A 139 14.77 15.39 18.23
CA GLY A 139 14.85 16.74 18.78
C GLY A 139 16.30 17.18 19.05
N ASP A 140 17.18 16.26 19.38
CA ASP A 140 18.63 16.47 19.54
C ASP A 140 19.40 16.44 18.18
N GLY A 141 18.71 16.45 17.04
CA GLY A 141 19.28 16.47 15.70
C GLY A 141 19.74 15.12 15.17
N ARG A 142 19.28 14.00 15.76
CA ARG A 142 19.61 12.66 15.27
C ARG A 142 18.67 12.21 14.14
N LEU A 143 19.21 11.46 13.20
CA LEU A 143 18.42 10.69 12.21
C LEU A 143 18.17 9.31 12.79
N VAL A 144 16.95 9.09 13.28
CA VAL A 144 16.62 7.92 14.07
C VAL A 144 16.01 6.82 13.24
N THR A 145 16.42 5.56 13.46
CA THR A 145 15.76 4.35 12.98
C THR A 145 15.37 3.44 14.13
N PHE A 146 14.49 2.46 13.88
CA PHE A 146 14.00 1.51 14.87
C PHE A 146 14.60 0.13 14.59
N GLY A 147 15.35 -0.39 15.57
CA GLY A 147 16.04 -1.66 15.47
C GLY A 147 15.24 -2.81 16.05
N ILE A 148 14.89 -3.79 15.23
CA ILE A 148 14.15 -5.00 15.62
C ILE A 148 15.13 -6.11 16.00
N ASN A 149 14.88 -6.83 17.09
CA ASN A 149 15.72 -7.97 17.49
C ASN A 149 15.71 -9.07 16.41
N PRO A 150 16.87 -9.46 15.86
CA PRO A 150 16.94 -10.54 14.87
C PRO A 150 16.59 -11.89 15.52
N THR A 151 15.74 -12.65 14.87
CA THR A 151 15.36 -14.02 15.29
C THR A 151 15.89 -15.11 14.35
N GLU A 152 16.38 -14.71 13.17
CA GLU A 152 16.93 -15.58 12.13
C GLU A 152 17.96 -14.80 11.28
N PRO A 153 18.86 -15.46 10.53
CA PRO A 153 19.83 -14.77 9.70
C PRO A 153 19.20 -14.31 8.38
N ALA A 154 18.27 -13.36 8.46
CA ALA A 154 17.54 -12.85 7.30
C ALA A 154 18.44 -12.02 6.38
N THR A 155 18.51 -12.38 5.09
CA THR A 155 19.27 -11.66 4.06
C THR A 155 18.45 -10.60 3.34
N GLY A 156 17.16 -10.49 3.67
CA GLY A 156 16.24 -9.50 3.08
C GLY A 156 16.22 -8.17 3.80
N TYR A 157 16.84 -8.07 4.99
CA TYR A 157 16.83 -6.88 5.83
C TYR A 157 18.21 -6.23 5.96
N GLY A 158 18.23 -4.93 6.25
CA GLY A 158 19.42 -4.25 6.72
C GLY A 158 19.71 -4.61 8.18
N TYR A 159 20.97 -4.61 8.57
CA TYR A 159 21.45 -4.84 9.93
C TYR A 159 22.12 -3.58 10.48
N ILE A 160 21.83 -3.25 11.73
CA ILE A 160 22.33 -2.08 12.43
C ILE A 160 23.12 -2.55 13.65
N GLU A 161 24.42 -2.26 13.66
CA GLU A 161 25.26 -2.47 14.82
C GLU A 161 25.08 -1.33 15.82
N ILE A 162 24.72 -1.69 17.05
CA ILE A 162 24.50 -0.71 18.12
C ILE A 162 25.82 -0.17 18.65
N GLY A 163 25.92 1.16 18.81
CA GLY A 163 27.05 1.85 19.40
C GLY A 163 26.74 2.37 20.80
N ASP A 164 27.45 3.45 21.20
CA ASP A 164 27.30 4.08 22.52
C ASP A 164 25.85 4.49 22.79
N ALA A 165 25.42 4.31 24.05
CA ALA A 165 24.12 4.79 24.50
C ALA A 165 24.10 6.34 24.50
N LEU A 166 22.93 6.89 24.20
CA LEU A 166 22.61 8.30 24.32
C LEU A 166 21.76 8.54 25.58
N ASP A 167 21.78 9.76 26.10
CA ASP A 167 21.10 10.10 27.37
C ASP A 167 19.57 9.90 27.32
N ASN A 168 18.98 9.89 26.14
CA ASN A 168 17.53 9.72 25.89
C ASN A 168 17.08 8.26 25.71
N GLY A 169 17.99 7.27 25.83
CA GLY A 169 17.68 5.84 25.68
C GLY A 169 17.81 5.31 24.24
N ALA A 170 18.13 6.15 23.27
CA ALA A 170 18.60 5.72 21.95
C ALA A 170 20.10 5.39 21.97
N HIS A 171 20.61 4.83 20.90
CA HIS A 171 22.03 4.52 20.74
C HIS A 171 22.54 5.12 19.42
N LYS A 172 23.84 5.44 19.36
CA LYS A 172 24.50 5.72 18.08
C LYS A 172 24.48 4.46 17.22
N VAL A 173 24.44 4.65 15.91
CA VAL A 173 24.69 3.56 14.95
C VAL A 173 26.21 3.46 14.77
N SER A 174 26.76 2.28 15.08
CA SER A 174 28.18 1.99 14.84
C SER A 174 28.43 1.60 13.38
N ARG A 175 27.54 0.78 12.82
CA ARG A 175 27.63 0.33 11.43
C ARG A 175 26.21 0.00 10.91
N PHE A 176 25.98 0.30 9.63
CA PHE A 176 24.79 -0.08 8.91
C PHE A 176 25.19 -1.00 7.75
N VAL A 177 24.52 -2.15 7.57
CA VAL A 177 24.79 -3.11 6.51
C VAL A 177 23.49 -3.51 5.84
N GLU A 178 23.25 -3.05 4.64
CA GLU A 178 22.02 -3.35 3.90
C GLU A 178 22.12 -4.71 3.21
N LYS A 179 21.19 -5.61 3.50
CA LYS A 179 21.02 -6.95 2.88
C LYS A 179 22.31 -7.76 2.77
N PRO A 180 22.91 -8.18 3.90
CA PRO A 180 24.14 -8.95 3.92
C PRO A 180 23.94 -10.31 3.25
N ILE A 181 25.05 -10.93 2.85
CA ILE A 181 25.05 -12.35 2.44
C ILE A 181 24.79 -13.25 3.67
N LEU A 182 24.33 -14.50 3.43
CA LEU A 182 23.90 -15.40 4.50
C LEU A 182 24.97 -15.63 5.57
N ASP A 183 26.23 -15.87 5.19
CA ASP A 183 27.33 -16.09 6.12
C ASP A 183 27.60 -14.88 7.02
N GLU A 184 27.39 -13.67 6.50
CA GLU A 184 27.52 -12.44 7.27
C GLU A 184 26.34 -12.25 8.21
N ALA A 185 25.10 -12.50 7.75
CA ALA A 185 23.89 -12.45 8.57
C ALA A 185 23.97 -13.47 9.74
N GLN A 186 24.48 -14.67 9.50
CA GLN A 186 24.71 -15.69 10.54
C GLN A 186 25.71 -15.22 11.60
N ARG A 187 26.83 -14.60 11.18
CA ARG A 187 27.81 -14.02 12.11
C ARG A 187 27.22 -12.91 12.95
N MET A 188 26.52 -11.95 12.32
CA MET A 188 25.86 -10.83 13.02
C MET A 188 24.85 -11.34 14.06
N LEU A 189 24.09 -12.39 13.73
CA LEU A 189 23.14 -12.99 14.67
C LEU A 189 23.86 -13.67 15.85
N ALA A 190 24.97 -14.37 15.62
CA ALA A 190 25.75 -15.08 16.65
C ALA A 190 26.52 -14.11 17.56
N ASP A 191 27.12 -13.06 16.99
CA ASP A 191 27.90 -12.06 17.73
C ASP A 191 27.03 -11.21 18.67
N GLY A 192 25.72 -11.04 18.31
CA GLY A 192 24.81 -10.15 19.04
C GLY A 192 25.13 -8.67 18.80
N GLY A 193 24.34 -7.76 19.41
CA GLY A 193 24.53 -6.31 19.25
C GLY A 193 24.09 -5.75 17.89
N PHE A 194 23.51 -6.60 17.02
CA PHE A 194 22.90 -6.20 15.77
C PHE A 194 21.38 -6.26 15.86
N TYR A 195 20.74 -5.30 15.17
CA TYR A 195 19.29 -5.21 15.02
C TYR A 195 18.93 -5.19 13.55
N TRP A 196 17.76 -5.71 13.17
CA TRP A 196 17.22 -5.49 11.84
C TRP A 196 16.76 -4.03 11.69
N ASN A 197 17.04 -3.42 10.56
CA ASN A 197 16.45 -2.14 10.18
C ASN A 197 14.97 -2.36 9.83
N SER A 198 14.08 -1.78 10.62
CA SER A 198 12.64 -1.88 10.40
C SER A 198 12.14 -1.11 9.17
N GLY A 199 12.95 -0.22 8.60
CA GLY A 199 12.51 0.72 7.57
C GLY A 199 11.59 1.83 8.10
N ILE A 200 11.46 1.96 9.41
CA ILE A 200 10.80 3.08 10.09
C ILE A 200 11.89 4.08 10.48
N PHE A 201 11.67 5.36 10.16
CA PHE A 201 12.60 6.41 10.52
C PHE A 201 11.89 7.57 11.18
N MET A 202 12.65 8.32 12.00
CA MET A 202 12.20 9.60 12.53
C MET A 202 13.28 10.64 12.29
N PHE A 203 12.93 11.69 11.56
CA PHE A 203 13.88 12.68 11.09
C PHE A 203 13.43 14.09 11.45
N PRO A 204 14.29 14.92 12.06
CA PRO A 204 14.11 16.35 12.05
C PRO A 204 14.36 16.85 10.61
N VAL A 205 13.38 17.55 10.04
CA VAL A 205 13.39 17.93 8.61
C VAL A 205 14.62 18.75 8.25
N THR A 206 15.02 19.71 9.08
CA THR A 206 16.20 20.54 8.84
C THR A 206 17.46 19.70 8.70
N GLU A 207 17.67 18.76 9.62
CA GLU A 207 18.84 17.90 9.64
C GLU A 207 18.83 16.93 8.44
N LEU A 208 17.68 16.33 8.16
CA LEU A 208 17.54 15.43 7.01
C LEU A 208 17.86 16.13 5.70
N LEU A 209 17.33 17.34 5.47
CA LEU A 209 17.61 18.10 4.26
C LEU A 209 19.09 18.52 4.16
N ALA A 210 19.75 18.81 5.29
CA ALA A 210 21.19 19.08 5.33
C ALA A 210 22.02 17.83 4.97
N GLU A 211 21.68 16.67 5.52
CA GLU A 211 22.38 15.41 5.21
C GLU A 211 22.12 14.96 3.74
N LEU A 212 20.91 15.17 3.22
CA LEU A 212 20.62 14.95 1.80
C LEU A 212 21.44 15.91 0.90
N GLN A 213 21.62 17.17 1.32
CA GLN A 213 22.45 18.11 0.58
C GLN A 213 23.92 17.69 0.57
N GLU A 214 24.43 17.11 1.64
CA GLU A 214 25.81 16.62 1.77
C GLU A 214 26.06 15.34 0.99
N TYR A 215 25.20 14.32 1.19
CA TYR A 215 25.46 12.96 0.68
C TYR A 215 24.70 12.57 -0.59
N ALA A 216 23.63 13.29 -0.93
CA ALA A 216 22.79 13.01 -2.09
C ALA A 216 22.18 14.31 -2.70
N PRO A 217 23.01 15.32 -3.08
CA PRO A 217 22.52 16.63 -3.51
C PRO A 217 21.63 16.57 -4.76
N GLU A 218 21.86 15.60 -5.65
CA GLU A 218 21.04 15.45 -6.86
C GLU A 218 19.63 14.95 -6.52
N VAL A 219 19.49 14.08 -5.52
CA VAL A 219 18.18 13.62 -5.01
C VAL A 219 17.41 14.80 -4.44
N LEU A 220 18.03 15.57 -3.53
CA LEU A 220 17.40 16.74 -2.92
C LEU A 220 17.00 17.78 -3.96
N LYS A 221 17.89 18.09 -4.91
CA LYS A 221 17.63 19.06 -5.99
C LYS A 221 16.43 18.64 -6.85
N ALA A 222 16.37 17.36 -7.26
CA ALA A 222 15.30 16.84 -8.08
C ALA A 222 13.95 16.86 -7.33
N ALA A 223 13.92 16.35 -6.09
CA ALA A 223 12.74 16.30 -5.26
C ALA A 223 12.20 17.69 -4.90
N SER A 224 13.04 18.61 -4.42
CA SER A 224 12.63 19.98 -4.08
C SER A 224 12.10 20.74 -5.30
N LYS A 225 12.70 20.55 -6.48
CA LYS A 225 12.19 21.14 -7.72
C LYS A 225 10.84 20.55 -8.12
N ALA A 226 10.68 19.22 -7.98
CA ALA A 226 9.42 18.56 -8.26
C ALA A 226 8.30 19.03 -7.34
N VAL A 227 8.57 19.25 -6.04
CA VAL A 227 7.61 19.83 -5.09
C VAL A 227 7.28 21.29 -5.43
N SER A 228 8.30 22.12 -5.70
CA SER A 228 8.08 23.55 -5.99
C SER A 228 7.27 23.81 -7.26
N LYS A 229 7.22 22.85 -8.19
CA LYS A 229 6.45 22.89 -9.43
C LYS A 229 5.25 21.94 -9.42
N ALA A 230 4.93 21.36 -8.26
CA ALA A 230 3.81 20.44 -8.14
C ALA A 230 2.49 21.14 -8.45
N SER A 231 1.60 20.41 -9.08
CA SER A 231 0.21 20.85 -9.31
C SER A 231 -0.72 20.24 -8.27
N ARG A 232 -1.70 21.03 -7.80
CA ARG A 232 -2.77 20.52 -6.93
C ARG A 232 -3.98 20.17 -7.78
N ASP A 233 -4.49 18.97 -7.56
CA ASP A 233 -5.71 18.45 -8.20
C ASP A 233 -6.59 17.78 -7.13
N LEU A 234 -7.65 18.45 -6.74
CA LEU A 234 -8.47 18.06 -5.59
C LEU A 234 -7.61 17.93 -4.32
N ASP A 235 -7.60 16.74 -3.71
CA ASP A 235 -6.83 16.41 -2.50
C ASP A 235 -5.41 15.92 -2.80
N PHE A 236 -5.02 15.90 -4.10
CA PHE A 236 -3.75 15.35 -4.54
C PHE A 236 -2.72 16.43 -4.87
N THR A 237 -1.47 16.19 -4.50
CA THR A 237 -0.31 16.99 -4.88
C THR A 237 0.53 16.17 -5.87
N ARG A 238 0.46 16.52 -7.16
CA ARG A 238 1.19 15.83 -8.23
C ARG A 238 2.58 16.43 -8.35
N LEU A 239 3.62 15.65 -8.09
CA LEU A 239 4.99 16.05 -8.32
C LEU A 239 5.24 16.31 -9.81
N ASP A 240 6.05 17.34 -10.12
CA ASP A 240 6.47 17.60 -11.49
C ASP A 240 7.32 16.44 -12.03
N ALA A 241 6.85 15.81 -13.11
CA ALA A 241 7.41 14.57 -13.64
C ALA A 241 8.83 14.77 -14.20
N ASP A 242 9.08 15.90 -14.88
CA ASP A 242 10.37 16.18 -15.53
C ASP A 242 11.50 16.38 -14.51
N HIS A 243 11.19 16.93 -13.35
CA HIS A 243 12.17 17.13 -12.29
C HIS A 243 12.31 15.88 -11.44
N PHE A 244 11.23 15.22 -11.05
CA PHE A 244 11.29 14.01 -10.22
C PHE A 244 12.01 12.86 -10.91
N ALA A 245 11.78 12.67 -12.22
CA ALA A 245 12.44 11.63 -13.02
C ALA A 245 13.98 11.78 -13.10
N LYS A 246 14.53 12.97 -12.82
CA LYS A 246 15.99 13.22 -12.77
C LYS A 246 16.64 12.76 -11.47
N SER A 247 15.86 12.40 -10.46
CA SER A 247 16.41 11.86 -9.23
C SER A 247 17.11 10.52 -9.48
N PRO A 248 18.30 10.29 -8.90
CA PRO A 248 18.87 8.95 -8.82
C PRO A 248 17.90 7.96 -8.19
N ASP A 249 17.94 6.70 -8.67
CA ASP A 249 17.17 5.58 -8.11
C ASP A 249 17.97 4.93 -6.98
N ILE A 250 17.83 5.46 -5.77
CA ILE A 250 18.58 5.05 -4.58
C ILE A 250 17.70 5.08 -3.33
N SER A 251 17.91 4.12 -2.40
CA SER A 251 17.19 4.14 -1.11
C SER A 251 17.78 5.20 -0.16
N ILE A 252 16.98 5.63 0.82
CA ILE A 252 17.43 6.54 1.88
C ILE A 252 18.55 5.92 2.71
N ASP A 253 18.53 4.59 2.84
CA ASP A 253 19.55 3.83 3.54
C ASP A 253 20.95 4.07 2.92
N TYR A 254 21.09 3.80 1.61
CA TYR A 254 22.33 4.02 0.87
C TYR A 254 22.65 5.49 0.65
N ALA A 255 21.64 6.32 0.49
CA ALA A 255 21.84 7.74 0.20
C ALA A 255 22.39 8.50 1.40
N VAL A 256 21.89 8.21 2.61
CA VAL A 256 22.15 8.96 3.83
C VAL A 256 22.52 8.06 5.01
N MET A 257 21.71 7.06 5.36
CA MET A 257 21.83 6.35 6.65
C MET A 257 23.15 5.60 6.84
N GLU A 258 23.73 5.04 5.78
CA GLU A 258 25.05 4.40 5.82
C GLU A 258 26.23 5.38 5.92
N LYS A 259 26.01 6.68 5.63
CA LYS A 259 27.09 7.68 5.53
C LYS A 259 27.11 8.68 6.67
N THR A 260 25.94 8.97 7.21
CA THR A 260 25.79 10.01 8.22
C THR A 260 26.34 9.60 9.58
N SER A 261 27.03 10.52 10.25
CA SER A 261 27.44 10.36 11.67
C SER A 261 26.33 10.71 12.67
N LYS A 262 25.16 11.19 12.17
CA LYS A 262 24.00 11.55 12.98
C LYS A 262 23.04 10.39 13.20
N ALA A 263 23.26 9.23 12.58
CA ALA A 263 22.39 8.07 12.73
C ALA A 263 22.29 7.64 14.19
N ALA A 264 21.06 7.39 14.63
CA ALA A 264 20.77 6.77 15.93
C ALA A 264 19.75 5.64 15.75
N VAL A 265 19.79 4.65 16.65
CA VAL A 265 18.85 3.52 16.66
C VAL A 265 18.15 3.43 18.00
N VAL A 266 16.85 3.18 17.97
CA VAL A 266 16.05 2.83 19.15
C VAL A 266 15.81 1.33 19.13
N PRO A 267 16.40 0.55 20.08
CA PRO A 267 16.07 -0.86 20.24
C PRO A 267 14.56 -1.03 20.47
N SER A 268 13.91 -1.80 19.62
CA SER A 268 12.46 -1.83 19.52
C SER A 268 11.91 -3.24 19.77
N PRO A 269 11.36 -3.50 20.98
CA PRO A 269 10.87 -4.81 21.37
C PRO A 269 9.46 -5.11 20.86
N PHE A 270 8.79 -4.16 20.23
CA PHE A 270 7.45 -4.36 19.71
C PHE A 270 7.44 -5.37 18.55
N ARG A 271 6.30 -6.04 18.38
CA ARG A 271 6.11 -6.99 17.29
C ARG A 271 6.07 -6.25 15.96
N TRP A 272 6.93 -6.68 15.03
CA TRP A 272 7.06 -6.15 13.69
C TRP A 272 7.22 -7.28 12.66
N SER A 273 6.62 -7.11 11.49
CA SER A 273 6.82 -7.96 10.32
C SER A 273 6.69 -7.10 9.06
N ASP A 274 7.57 -7.34 8.07
CA ASP A 274 7.47 -6.71 6.76
C ASP A 274 6.37 -7.34 5.88
N MET A 275 5.74 -8.42 6.36
CA MET A 275 4.71 -9.16 5.61
C MET A 275 5.16 -9.47 4.17
N GLY A 276 6.42 -9.86 4.01
CA GLY A 276 7.06 -10.02 2.71
C GLY A 276 6.83 -11.38 2.03
N SER A 277 6.28 -12.35 2.75
CA SER A 277 6.03 -13.73 2.27
C SER A 277 4.86 -14.37 3.00
N TRP A 278 4.34 -15.48 2.48
CA TRP A 278 3.29 -16.25 3.16
C TRP A 278 3.77 -16.87 4.48
N ASP A 279 5.06 -17.18 4.61
CA ASP A 279 5.65 -17.60 5.88
C ASP A 279 5.56 -16.47 6.93
N ALA A 280 5.83 -15.21 6.54
CA ALA A 280 5.67 -14.07 7.43
C ALA A 280 4.21 -13.88 7.87
N VAL A 281 3.25 -14.04 6.95
CA VAL A 281 1.81 -14.02 7.28
C VAL A 281 1.44 -15.13 8.28
N TRP A 282 1.94 -16.34 8.08
CA TRP A 282 1.71 -17.45 9.01
C TRP A 282 2.36 -17.20 10.38
N LYS A 283 3.59 -16.67 10.43
CA LYS A 283 4.27 -16.32 11.69
C LYS A 283 3.51 -15.25 12.47
N SER A 284 2.89 -14.31 11.78
CA SER A 284 2.09 -13.22 12.35
C SER A 284 0.68 -13.65 12.79
N GLY A 285 0.10 -14.65 12.14
CA GLY A 285 -1.26 -15.09 12.38
C GLY A 285 -1.47 -15.83 13.71
N LYS A 286 -2.71 -15.82 14.21
CA LYS A 286 -3.10 -16.64 15.36
C LYS A 286 -3.24 -18.09 14.94
N ARG A 287 -2.40 -18.95 15.51
CA ARG A 287 -2.37 -20.40 15.23
C ARG A 287 -3.43 -21.15 16.03
N ASP A 288 -4.00 -22.19 15.43
CA ASP A 288 -4.78 -23.20 16.12
C ASP A 288 -3.90 -24.21 16.87
N ASP A 289 -4.49 -25.21 17.54
CA ASP A 289 -3.79 -26.24 18.29
C ASP A 289 -2.89 -27.15 17.43
N ASN A 290 -3.10 -27.15 16.11
CA ASN A 290 -2.31 -27.88 15.13
C ASN A 290 -1.25 -26.99 14.44
N GLY A 291 -1.09 -25.74 14.87
CA GLY A 291 -0.15 -24.79 14.30
C GLY A 291 -0.62 -24.14 12.98
N ASN A 292 -1.88 -24.30 12.60
CA ASN A 292 -2.40 -23.70 11.38
C ASN A 292 -2.87 -22.25 11.61
N VAL A 293 -2.73 -21.42 10.60
CA VAL A 293 -3.43 -20.14 10.48
C VAL A 293 -4.46 -20.29 9.37
N ALA A 294 -5.73 -20.18 9.71
CA ALA A 294 -6.84 -20.44 8.81
C ALA A 294 -7.85 -19.28 8.81
N ALA A 295 -8.27 -18.85 7.62
CA ALA A 295 -9.32 -17.84 7.47
C ALA A 295 -10.70 -18.43 7.82
N ALA A 296 -11.66 -17.55 8.16
CA ALA A 296 -13.00 -17.98 8.62
C ALA A 296 -13.76 -18.82 7.56
N ASN A 297 -13.57 -18.54 6.26
CA ASN A 297 -14.23 -19.26 5.17
C ASN A 297 -13.42 -20.47 4.70
N THR A 298 -12.87 -21.26 5.65
CA THR A 298 -12.05 -22.44 5.35
C THR A 298 -12.49 -23.65 6.17
N THR A 299 -12.24 -24.85 5.65
CA THR A 299 -12.36 -26.14 6.37
C THR A 299 -11.00 -26.83 6.35
N VAL A 300 -10.43 -27.07 7.52
CA VAL A 300 -9.09 -27.65 7.65
C VAL A 300 -9.19 -28.95 8.43
N VAL A 301 -8.77 -30.07 7.82
CA VAL A 301 -8.87 -31.43 8.39
C VAL A 301 -7.52 -32.15 8.32
N ASN A 302 -7.04 -32.69 9.43
CA ASN A 302 -5.78 -33.44 9.49
C ASN A 302 -4.60 -32.69 8.85
N THR A 303 -4.53 -31.39 9.04
CA THR A 303 -3.52 -30.49 8.46
C THR A 303 -2.76 -29.83 9.60
N ARG A 304 -1.46 -29.59 9.43
CA ARG A 304 -0.56 -29.03 10.45
C ARG A 304 0.34 -27.94 9.90
N ASN A 305 0.74 -27.01 10.77
CA ASN A 305 1.72 -25.95 10.51
C ASN A 305 1.51 -25.21 9.18
N SER A 306 0.27 -25.02 8.78
CA SER A 306 -0.09 -24.57 7.45
C SER A 306 -0.83 -23.23 7.48
N LEU A 307 -0.69 -22.45 6.40
CA LEU A 307 -1.46 -21.24 6.15
C LEU A 307 -2.56 -21.56 5.14
N VAL A 308 -3.82 -21.34 5.53
CA VAL A 308 -5.00 -21.59 4.68
C VAL A 308 -5.84 -20.32 4.61
N MET A 309 -5.76 -19.61 3.49
CA MET A 309 -6.43 -18.32 3.31
C MET A 309 -7.26 -18.28 2.04
N THR A 310 -8.37 -17.57 2.09
CA THR A 310 -9.24 -17.39 0.93
C THR A 310 -9.91 -16.02 0.94
N HIS A 311 -10.02 -15.45 -0.25
CA HIS A 311 -10.93 -14.35 -0.56
C HIS A 311 -11.92 -14.83 -1.62
N GLY A 312 -13.20 -14.96 -1.25
CA GLY A 312 -14.29 -15.32 -2.15
C GLY A 312 -14.78 -16.77 -1.99
N VAL A 313 -14.02 -17.75 -2.47
CA VAL A 313 -14.44 -19.15 -2.48
C VAL A 313 -14.27 -19.82 -1.11
N HIS A 314 -15.12 -20.82 -0.79
CA HIS A 314 -14.86 -21.69 0.37
C HIS A 314 -13.71 -22.63 0.06
N LEU A 315 -12.70 -22.68 0.94
CA LEU A 315 -11.49 -23.48 0.75
C LEU A 315 -11.44 -24.62 1.76
N ALA A 316 -11.38 -25.86 1.28
CA ALA A 316 -11.22 -27.06 2.11
C ALA A 316 -9.82 -27.66 1.88
N VAL A 317 -9.08 -27.91 2.96
CA VAL A 317 -7.74 -28.51 2.95
C VAL A 317 -7.69 -29.70 3.86
N GLN A 318 -7.20 -30.84 3.37
CA GLN A 318 -7.11 -32.07 4.12
C GLN A 318 -5.75 -32.76 3.98
N GLY A 319 -5.19 -33.21 5.10
CA GLY A 319 -4.03 -34.09 5.13
C GLY A 319 -2.70 -33.44 4.68
N MET A 320 -2.58 -32.10 4.83
CA MET A 320 -1.40 -31.36 4.42
C MET A 320 -0.56 -30.94 5.64
N GLU A 321 0.73 -30.68 5.39
CA GLU A 321 1.68 -30.21 6.41
C GLU A 321 2.65 -29.22 5.79
N ASP A 322 3.00 -28.16 6.55
CA ASP A 322 3.98 -27.12 6.18
C ASP A 322 3.71 -26.45 4.81
N VAL A 323 2.45 -26.21 4.48
CA VAL A 323 2.03 -25.62 3.20
C VAL A 323 1.32 -24.26 3.36
N ALA A 324 1.42 -23.44 2.33
CA ALA A 324 0.54 -22.30 2.12
C ALA A 324 -0.47 -22.64 1.02
N VAL A 325 -1.76 -22.57 1.33
CA VAL A 325 -2.88 -22.77 0.40
C VAL A 325 -3.68 -21.47 0.39
N ILE A 326 -3.57 -20.72 -0.68
CA ILE A 326 -4.14 -19.37 -0.79
C ILE A 326 -5.03 -19.30 -2.01
N ALA A 327 -6.30 -18.96 -1.82
CA ALA A 327 -7.26 -18.80 -2.90
C ALA A 327 -7.76 -17.35 -3.00
N SER A 328 -7.83 -16.83 -4.22
CA SER A 328 -8.58 -15.63 -4.60
C SER A 328 -9.80 -16.03 -5.43
N GLU A 329 -10.56 -15.04 -5.92
CA GLU A 329 -11.73 -15.28 -6.77
C GLU A 329 -11.38 -15.99 -8.10
N ASP A 330 -10.14 -15.83 -8.60
CA ASP A 330 -9.71 -16.25 -9.94
C ASP A 330 -8.42 -17.06 -9.99
N ALA A 331 -7.73 -17.26 -8.86
CA ALA A 331 -6.47 -18.00 -8.81
C ALA A 331 -6.24 -18.68 -7.45
N VAL A 332 -5.50 -19.79 -7.48
CA VAL A 332 -5.09 -20.55 -6.28
C VAL A 332 -3.60 -20.75 -6.28
N TYR A 333 -2.95 -20.50 -5.16
CA TYR A 333 -1.56 -20.86 -4.88
C TYR A 333 -1.50 -22.00 -3.88
N VAL A 334 -0.68 -23.00 -4.18
CA VAL A 334 -0.32 -24.09 -3.25
C VAL A 334 1.17 -24.29 -3.33
N GLY A 335 1.86 -24.23 -2.20
CA GLY A 335 3.30 -24.42 -2.14
C GLY A 335 3.82 -24.62 -0.72
N PRO A 336 5.07 -25.11 -0.54
CA PRO A 336 5.70 -25.21 0.76
C PRO A 336 5.80 -23.84 1.42
N LEU A 337 5.46 -23.76 2.70
CA LEU A 337 5.46 -22.50 3.45
C LEU A 337 6.86 -21.86 3.48
N LYS A 338 7.90 -22.66 3.70
CA LYS A 338 9.32 -22.23 3.71
C LYS A 338 9.82 -21.63 2.40
N ASP A 339 9.20 -22.01 1.25
CA ASP A 339 9.60 -21.55 -0.07
C ASP A 339 8.78 -20.35 -0.56
N SER A 340 7.89 -19.84 0.28
CA SER A 340 6.95 -18.76 -0.09
C SER A 340 7.63 -17.44 -0.46
N GLN A 341 8.89 -17.22 -0.11
CA GLN A 341 9.68 -16.08 -0.59
C GLN A 341 9.90 -16.11 -2.11
N ASN A 342 9.86 -17.30 -2.72
CA ASN A 342 10.05 -17.50 -4.16
C ASN A 342 8.81 -17.22 -5.01
N VAL A 343 7.65 -16.89 -4.40
CA VAL A 343 6.40 -16.55 -5.13
C VAL A 343 6.63 -15.45 -6.16
N GLY A 344 7.52 -14.50 -5.88
CA GLY A 344 7.86 -13.44 -6.86
C GLY A 344 8.44 -13.97 -8.18
N GLN A 345 9.12 -15.14 -8.20
CA GLN A 345 9.60 -15.77 -9.43
C GLN A 345 8.42 -16.40 -10.20
N LEU A 346 7.50 -17.07 -9.49
CA LEU A 346 6.26 -17.58 -10.08
C LEU A 346 5.44 -16.46 -10.74
N VAL A 347 5.28 -15.33 -10.07
CA VAL A 347 4.57 -14.15 -10.63
C VAL A 347 5.25 -13.66 -11.92
N LYS A 348 6.59 -13.59 -11.96
CA LYS A 348 7.32 -13.23 -13.19
C LYS A 348 7.08 -14.21 -14.32
N MET A 349 7.01 -15.52 -14.02
CA MET A 349 6.68 -16.55 -15.02
C MET A 349 5.27 -16.38 -15.55
N LEU A 350 4.27 -16.12 -14.68
CA LEU A 350 2.89 -15.85 -15.09
C LEU A 350 2.81 -14.61 -15.99
N ALA A 351 3.50 -13.54 -15.63
CA ALA A 351 3.53 -12.28 -16.39
C ALA A 351 4.20 -12.41 -17.77
N SER A 352 5.09 -13.40 -17.96
CA SER A 352 5.80 -13.59 -19.24
C SER A 352 4.96 -14.28 -20.33
N SER A 353 3.81 -14.83 -19.99
CA SER A 353 2.91 -15.52 -20.93
C SER A 353 1.62 -14.75 -21.12
N SER A 354 1.22 -14.46 -22.37
CA SER A 354 -0.03 -13.76 -22.70
C SER A 354 -1.29 -14.46 -22.16
N ALA A 355 -1.25 -15.79 -22.01
CA ALA A 355 -2.37 -16.54 -21.46
C ALA A 355 -2.56 -16.35 -19.96
N THR A 356 -1.49 -16.03 -19.20
CA THR A 356 -1.48 -15.96 -17.74
C THR A 356 -1.15 -14.58 -17.17
N ALA A 357 -0.65 -13.65 -17.99
CA ALA A 357 -0.24 -12.29 -17.55
C ALA A 357 -1.33 -11.58 -16.74
N LYS A 358 -2.60 -11.69 -17.17
CA LYS A 358 -3.73 -11.08 -16.45
C LYS A 358 -3.83 -11.53 -14.98
N PHE A 359 -3.47 -12.77 -14.66
CA PHE A 359 -3.53 -13.28 -13.28
C PHE A 359 -2.37 -12.76 -12.41
N ALA A 360 -1.27 -12.33 -13.04
CA ALA A 360 -0.16 -11.70 -12.35
C ALA A 360 -0.38 -10.20 -12.10
N GLU A 361 -1.03 -9.52 -13.04
CA GLU A 361 -1.08 -8.06 -13.09
C GLU A 361 -2.39 -7.50 -12.56
N THR A 362 -3.54 -8.07 -12.97
CA THR A 362 -4.86 -7.46 -12.74
C THR A 362 -5.59 -8.15 -11.61
N HIS A 363 -6.02 -7.37 -10.61
CA HIS A 363 -6.93 -7.85 -9.58
C HIS A 363 -8.38 -7.80 -10.12
N PRO A 364 -9.26 -8.77 -9.78
CA PRO A 364 -10.65 -8.75 -10.20
C PRO A 364 -11.39 -7.46 -9.83
N THR A 365 -11.09 -6.90 -8.65
CA THR A 365 -11.66 -5.62 -8.20
C THR A 365 -10.74 -4.45 -8.59
N SER A 366 -11.34 -3.42 -9.19
CA SER A 366 -10.66 -2.17 -9.57
C SER A 366 -11.35 -0.97 -8.95
N TYR A 367 -10.60 -0.19 -8.16
CA TYR A 367 -11.11 1.01 -7.51
C TYR A 367 -11.02 2.24 -8.41
N ARG A 368 -11.99 3.14 -8.29
CA ARG A 368 -12.15 4.36 -9.08
C ARG A 368 -12.57 5.52 -8.18
N PRO A 369 -12.48 6.79 -8.64
CA PRO A 369 -12.88 7.94 -7.82
C PRO A 369 -14.34 7.94 -7.37
N TRP A 370 -15.16 7.15 -8.03
CA TRP A 370 -16.61 7.06 -7.78
C TRP A 370 -17.01 5.78 -7.04
N GLY A 371 -16.08 4.89 -6.72
CA GLY A 371 -16.30 3.59 -6.09
C GLY A 371 -15.45 2.51 -6.72
N GLY A 372 -16.01 1.69 -7.61
CA GLY A 372 -15.24 0.67 -8.30
C GLY A 372 -16.09 -0.40 -8.97
N TYR A 373 -15.42 -1.42 -9.48
CA TYR A 373 -16.09 -2.61 -10.02
C TYR A 373 -15.29 -3.87 -9.72
N THR A 374 -15.98 -5.00 -9.66
CA THR A 374 -15.40 -6.34 -9.60
C THR A 374 -15.82 -7.09 -10.86
N SER A 375 -14.86 -7.62 -11.62
CA SER A 375 -15.11 -8.51 -12.75
C SER A 375 -15.50 -9.89 -12.21
N ILE A 376 -16.75 -10.32 -12.43
CA ILE A 376 -17.30 -11.59 -11.96
C ILE A 376 -17.02 -12.70 -12.97
N PHE A 377 -17.25 -12.44 -14.25
CA PHE A 377 -17.08 -13.42 -15.30
C PHE A 377 -16.73 -12.77 -16.64
N ASN A 378 -15.83 -13.41 -17.39
CA ASN A 378 -15.41 -12.99 -18.72
C ASN A 378 -15.60 -14.14 -19.72
N GLY A 379 -16.43 -13.92 -20.75
CA GLY A 379 -16.57 -14.79 -21.91
C GLY A 379 -16.02 -14.11 -23.16
N ASP A 380 -16.06 -14.81 -24.29
CA ASP A 380 -15.49 -14.32 -25.56
C ASP A 380 -16.15 -13.00 -26.04
N ARG A 381 -17.45 -12.86 -25.82
CA ARG A 381 -18.26 -11.74 -26.31
C ARG A 381 -19.10 -11.09 -25.23
N PHE A 382 -18.85 -11.40 -23.96
CA PHE A 382 -19.55 -10.75 -22.84
C PHE A 382 -18.68 -10.71 -21.60
N GLN A 383 -18.96 -9.73 -20.75
CA GLN A 383 -18.35 -9.58 -19.41
C GLN A 383 -19.45 -9.24 -18.41
N VAL A 384 -19.34 -9.82 -17.21
CA VAL A 384 -20.22 -9.48 -16.07
C VAL A 384 -19.39 -8.78 -15.02
N LYS A 385 -19.84 -7.59 -14.61
CA LYS A 385 -19.20 -6.80 -13.55
C LYS A 385 -20.22 -6.51 -12.44
N ARG A 386 -19.77 -6.48 -11.20
CA ARG A 386 -20.47 -5.82 -10.10
C ARG A 386 -19.87 -4.42 -9.98
N ILE A 387 -20.69 -3.40 -10.18
CA ILE A 387 -20.29 -2.00 -9.99
C ILE A 387 -20.80 -1.53 -8.64
N PHE A 388 -19.98 -0.81 -7.89
CA PHE A 388 -20.35 -0.14 -6.66
C PHE A 388 -20.00 1.34 -6.73
N VAL A 389 -20.98 2.20 -6.39
CA VAL A 389 -20.83 3.66 -6.46
C VAL A 389 -21.08 4.27 -5.09
N THR A 390 -20.10 5.01 -4.58
CA THR A 390 -20.21 5.67 -3.27
C THR A 390 -21.27 6.78 -3.29
N PRO A 391 -21.89 7.10 -2.13
CA PRO A 391 -22.90 8.16 -2.05
C PRO A 391 -22.44 9.49 -2.64
N GLY A 392 -23.30 10.12 -3.46
CA GLY A 392 -23.06 11.41 -4.12
C GLY A 392 -22.05 11.37 -5.26
N LYS A 393 -21.53 10.17 -5.64
CA LYS A 393 -20.57 10.04 -6.75
C LYS A 393 -21.27 9.56 -8.02
N LYS A 394 -20.59 9.82 -9.15
CA LYS A 394 -21.06 9.44 -10.49
C LYS A 394 -19.90 9.06 -11.40
N LEU A 395 -20.16 8.19 -12.36
CA LEU A 395 -19.26 7.84 -13.43
C LEU A 395 -19.13 9.01 -14.43
N SER A 396 -18.14 8.94 -15.31
CA SER A 396 -18.06 9.84 -16.48
C SER A 396 -19.31 9.73 -17.36
N LEU A 397 -19.68 10.81 -18.01
CA LEU A 397 -20.56 10.74 -19.15
C LEU A 397 -19.76 10.16 -20.32
N GLN A 398 -20.17 8.99 -20.82
CA GLN A 398 -19.35 8.17 -21.72
C GLN A 398 -20.19 7.45 -22.78
N LYS A 399 -19.51 6.90 -23.77
CA LYS A 399 -20.09 5.99 -24.78
C LYS A 399 -19.08 4.95 -25.20
N HIS A 400 -19.55 3.88 -25.86
CA HIS A 400 -18.75 2.78 -26.37
C HIS A 400 -19.07 2.51 -27.84
N HIS A 401 -18.05 2.16 -28.63
CA HIS A 401 -18.25 1.84 -30.05
C HIS A 401 -18.54 0.36 -30.32
N HIS A 402 -18.13 -0.53 -29.41
CA HIS A 402 -18.11 -1.97 -29.71
C HIS A 402 -18.92 -2.81 -28.73
N ARG A 403 -19.53 -2.21 -27.68
CA ARG A 403 -20.33 -2.93 -26.68
C ARG A 403 -21.62 -2.19 -26.33
N SER A 404 -22.62 -2.98 -26.00
CA SER A 404 -23.85 -2.54 -25.31
C SER A 404 -23.85 -3.06 -23.87
N GLU A 405 -24.66 -2.46 -23.00
CA GLU A 405 -24.67 -2.79 -21.57
C GLU A 405 -26.09 -3.01 -21.05
N HIS A 406 -26.25 -3.96 -20.14
CA HIS A 406 -27.45 -4.12 -19.32
C HIS A 406 -27.08 -3.90 -17.85
N TRP A 407 -27.80 -3.03 -17.19
CA TRP A 407 -27.60 -2.72 -15.77
C TRP A 407 -28.81 -3.19 -14.96
N VAL A 408 -28.56 -3.91 -13.87
CA VAL A 408 -29.58 -4.32 -12.91
C VAL A 408 -29.18 -3.80 -11.54
N VAL A 409 -30.01 -2.94 -10.94
CA VAL A 409 -29.75 -2.39 -9.60
C VAL A 409 -30.03 -3.48 -8.55
N VAL A 410 -29.03 -3.76 -7.71
CA VAL A 410 -29.11 -4.78 -6.65
C VAL A 410 -29.31 -4.13 -5.29
N LYS A 411 -28.74 -2.93 -5.07
CA LYS A 411 -28.82 -2.23 -3.79
C LYS A 411 -28.79 -0.74 -3.99
N GLY A 412 -29.68 -0.01 -3.34
CA GLY A 412 -29.75 1.43 -3.41
C GLY A 412 -30.60 1.94 -4.57
N THR A 413 -30.35 3.19 -4.99
CA THR A 413 -31.08 3.85 -6.08
C THR A 413 -30.09 4.50 -7.02
N ALA A 414 -30.23 4.20 -8.32
CA ALA A 414 -29.39 4.74 -9.38
C ALA A 414 -30.09 5.86 -10.11
N GLU A 415 -29.38 6.95 -10.39
CA GLU A 415 -29.75 7.91 -11.41
C GLU A 415 -28.99 7.53 -12.69
N VAL A 416 -29.73 7.23 -13.76
CA VAL A 416 -29.17 6.78 -15.03
C VAL A 416 -29.52 7.80 -16.11
N THR A 417 -28.47 8.31 -16.78
CA THR A 417 -28.60 9.15 -17.97
C THR A 417 -28.36 8.29 -19.20
N ILE A 418 -29.26 8.34 -20.21
CA ILE A 418 -29.13 7.70 -21.53
C ILE A 418 -29.55 8.70 -22.59
N GLY A 419 -28.62 9.18 -23.42
CA GLY A 419 -28.85 10.32 -24.29
C GLY A 419 -29.30 11.52 -23.50
N ASP A 420 -30.46 12.08 -23.84
CA ASP A 420 -31.09 13.22 -23.15
C ASP A 420 -32.04 12.80 -22.02
N ASN A 421 -32.26 11.50 -21.84
CA ASN A 421 -33.20 11.00 -20.83
C ASN A 421 -32.47 10.69 -19.50
N VAL A 422 -33.05 11.19 -18.41
CA VAL A 422 -32.59 10.90 -17.04
C VAL A 422 -33.69 10.17 -16.29
N GLN A 423 -33.38 9.02 -15.72
CA GLN A 423 -34.35 8.19 -14.99
C GLN A 423 -33.77 7.67 -13.70
N MET A 424 -34.63 7.44 -12.72
CA MET A 424 -34.29 6.80 -11.47
C MET A 424 -34.62 5.31 -11.53
N LEU A 425 -33.63 4.46 -11.21
CA LEU A 425 -33.81 3.02 -11.06
C LEU A 425 -33.68 2.61 -9.60
N ARG A 426 -34.63 1.83 -9.12
CA ARG A 426 -34.66 1.25 -7.77
C ARG A 426 -34.12 -0.18 -7.78
N GLU A 427 -33.99 -0.76 -6.62
CA GLU A 427 -33.64 -2.17 -6.49
C GLU A 427 -34.56 -3.05 -7.33
N ASN A 428 -33.96 -4.04 -8.02
CA ASN A 428 -34.60 -4.97 -8.95
C ASN A 428 -35.14 -4.33 -10.24
N GLU A 429 -34.83 -3.05 -10.52
CA GLU A 429 -35.09 -2.45 -11.82
C GLU A 429 -33.83 -2.53 -12.70
N SER A 430 -34.03 -2.55 -14.01
CA SER A 430 -32.96 -2.71 -15.00
C SER A 430 -33.12 -1.77 -16.18
N VAL A 431 -32.01 -1.54 -16.89
CA VAL A 431 -31.98 -0.72 -18.09
C VAL A 431 -31.01 -1.27 -19.11
N TYR A 432 -31.37 -1.13 -20.38
CA TYR A 432 -30.51 -1.42 -21.52
C TYR A 432 -29.89 -0.14 -22.08
N ILE A 433 -28.59 -0.17 -22.30
CA ILE A 433 -27.80 0.89 -22.94
C ILE A 433 -27.36 0.40 -24.32
N PRO A 434 -27.89 0.99 -25.39
CA PRO A 434 -27.56 0.59 -26.73
C PRO A 434 -26.11 0.92 -27.12
N LEU A 435 -25.59 0.19 -28.09
CA LEU A 435 -24.30 0.47 -28.69
C LEU A 435 -24.18 1.93 -29.16
N GLY A 436 -23.12 2.62 -28.76
CA GLY A 436 -22.85 4.00 -29.15
C GLY A 436 -23.64 5.07 -28.39
N GLU A 437 -24.58 4.69 -27.55
CA GLU A 437 -25.40 5.64 -26.80
C GLU A 437 -24.61 6.29 -25.65
N VAL A 438 -24.78 7.59 -25.48
CA VAL A 438 -24.16 8.37 -24.39
C VAL A 438 -24.88 8.07 -23.09
N HIS A 439 -24.14 7.67 -22.06
CA HIS A 439 -24.73 7.28 -20.78
C HIS A 439 -23.88 7.64 -19.57
N ARG A 440 -24.51 7.66 -18.40
CA ARG A 440 -23.85 7.86 -17.10
C ARG A 440 -24.64 7.21 -15.97
N LEU A 441 -23.94 6.65 -15.01
CA LEU A 441 -24.47 6.17 -13.74
C LEU A 441 -24.11 7.14 -12.61
N ALA A 442 -25.06 7.48 -11.74
CA ALA A 442 -24.84 8.26 -10.54
C ALA A 442 -25.56 7.63 -9.33
N ASN A 443 -24.98 7.84 -8.15
CA ASN A 443 -25.58 7.47 -6.87
C ASN A 443 -26.07 8.73 -6.14
N PRO A 444 -27.35 9.13 -6.24
CA PRO A 444 -27.91 10.27 -5.51
C PRO A 444 -28.23 9.93 -4.05
N GLY A 445 -28.12 8.66 -3.66
CA GLY A 445 -28.50 8.13 -2.34
C GLY A 445 -27.46 8.38 -1.26
N LYS A 446 -27.76 7.87 -0.04
CA LYS A 446 -26.89 7.97 1.15
C LYS A 446 -26.19 6.66 1.49
N ILE A 447 -26.46 5.59 0.75
CA ILE A 447 -25.81 4.28 0.88
C ILE A 447 -25.07 3.96 -0.40
N VAL A 448 -24.13 3.02 -0.34
CA VAL A 448 -23.45 2.52 -1.54
C VAL A 448 -24.47 1.91 -2.49
N LEU A 449 -24.48 2.38 -3.74
CA LEU A 449 -25.23 1.80 -4.84
C LEU A 449 -24.46 0.60 -5.36
N GLU A 450 -25.15 -0.54 -5.55
CA GLU A 450 -24.59 -1.71 -6.20
C GLU A 450 -25.47 -2.14 -7.38
N LEU A 451 -24.83 -2.45 -8.51
CA LEU A 451 -25.51 -2.99 -9.67
C LEU A 451 -24.68 -4.09 -10.35
N ILE A 452 -25.36 -4.94 -11.07
CA ILE A 452 -24.76 -5.91 -12.00
C ILE A 452 -24.82 -5.32 -13.40
N GLU A 453 -23.68 -5.25 -14.04
CA GLU A 453 -23.51 -4.85 -15.42
C GLU A 453 -23.18 -6.08 -16.27
N VAL A 454 -23.93 -6.30 -17.33
CA VAL A 454 -23.61 -7.27 -18.37
C VAL A 454 -23.26 -6.50 -19.64
N GLN A 455 -21.98 -6.55 -20.01
CA GLN A 455 -21.47 -5.99 -21.25
C GLN A 455 -21.50 -7.07 -22.33
N THR A 456 -21.95 -6.73 -23.53
CA THR A 456 -21.96 -7.63 -24.70
C THR A 456 -21.47 -6.91 -25.94
N GLY A 457 -20.55 -7.53 -26.69
CA GLY A 457 -20.00 -6.89 -27.88
C GLY A 457 -18.83 -7.65 -28.51
N SER A 458 -18.31 -7.08 -29.58
CA SER A 458 -17.13 -7.62 -30.28
C SER A 458 -15.80 -7.25 -29.61
N TYR A 459 -15.79 -6.19 -28.81
CA TYR A 459 -14.64 -5.72 -28.06
C TYR A 459 -15.08 -5.15 -26.71
N LEU A 460 -14.43 -5.56 -25.62
CA LEU A 460 -14.83 -5.24 -24.24
C LEU A 460 -13.71 -4.54 -23.44
N GLY A 461 -12.66 -4.07 -24.13
CA GLY A 461 -11.54 -3.36 -23.51
C GLY A 461 -11.96 -2.03 -22.87
N GLU A 462 -11.29 -1.63 -21.79
CA GLU A 462 -11.53 -0.34 -21.10
C GLU A 462 -11.13 0.87 -21.98
N ASP A 463 -10.31 0.66 -23.01
CA ASP A 463 -9.91 1.64 -24.02
C ASP A 463 -11.00 1.94 -25.06
N ASP A 464 -12.12 1.16 -25.08
CA ASP A 464 -13.34 1.49 -25.84
C ASP A 464 -14.19 2.59 -25.15
N ILE A 465 -13.81 3.05 -23.97
CA ILE A 465 -14.52 4.10 -23.24
C ILE A 465 -14.16 5.48 -23.80
N ILE A 466 -15.12 6.13 -24.46
CA ILE A 466 -15.00 7.53 -24.87
C ILE A 466 -15.68 8.39 -23.81
N ARG A 467 -14.87 9.12 -23.04
CA ARG A 467 -15.36 10.04 -22.00
C ARG A 467 -15.69 11.39 -22.60
N ILE A 468 -16.92 11.85 -22.40
CA ILE A 468 -17.41 13.14 -22.90
C ILE A 468 -17.27 14.21 -21.80
N VAL A 469 -17.68 13.87 -20.57
CA VAL A 469 -17.51 14.70 -19.38
C VAL A 469 -16.99 13.83 -18.27
N ASP A 470 -15.79 14.11 -17.78
CA ASP A 470 -15.17 13.44 -16.65
C ASP A 470 -14.75 14.46 -15.58
N GLU A 471 -15.34 14.35 -14.36
CA GLU A 471 -15.04 15.25 -13.25
C GLU A 471 -13.70 14.91 -12.56
N PHE A 472 -13.04 13.83 -12.98
CA PHE A 472 -11.84 13.30 -12.34
C PHE A 472 -10.56 13.44 -13.18
N GLY A 473 -10.63 14.19 -14.31
CA GLY A 473 -9.48 14.48 -15.16
C GLY A 473 -8.87 13.27 -15.85
N ARG A 474 -9.65 12.19 -16.10
CA ARG A 474 -9.21 11.02 -16.87
C ARG A 474 -9.47 11.26 -18.38
N THR A 475 -8.46 11.11 -19.18
CA THR A 475 -8.56 11.17 -20.64
C THR A 475 -8.84 9.82 -21.24
#